data_a2b817b966ac5401f9a2f39b6d5ba2ca
#
_entry.id   a2b817b966ac5401f9a2f39b6d5ba2ca
#
_cell.length_a   1.000
_cell.length_b   1.000
_cell.length_c   1.000
_cell.angle_alpha   90.00
_cell.angle_beta   90.00
_cell.angle_gamma   90.00
#
_symmetry.space_group_name_H-M   'P 1'
#
loop_
_entity.id
_entity.type
_entity.pdbx_description
1 polymer ?
#
loop_
_entity_poly.entity_id
_entity_poly.type
_entity_poly.pdbx_seq_one_letter_code
_entity_poly.pdbx_strand_id
1 'polypeptide(L)'
;MITIKRLDSLLPDEAKSHHIGNPPTGFSNPWPSFTTRPRSALTFFKVRFARDRPAFVPVPDRTELVPVRQVDFSNTEAGPKVTWIGHASFLLQTSTPPGACRGINILCDPVFAERTSPVKFAGPKRYTPTPCTLQELTDSVEVDLIVISHNHYDHADAETLRYIYSRQEGNVHFLTGLNNARWLTSLGITPAAITELDWWERVDVNVERIGSVRITCTPSQHFSARSLFDHNQDLWCSYAIEEVSVDGKPKKIYFAGDTGYRSVPQPHMSREEEDALPVCPAFKQVGELLGPFDLALLPIGLCSPRDFMSQVHTNAWDSVRIHQDIKSKKSIGMHWGAVRGGISQEYEDVRTPPKHWKMACEEAGLKWGEDIGLMDVGETLILG
;
A
#
# COMPACT_ATOMS: atom_id res chain seq x y z
N MET A 1 10.43 -11.62 -21.99
CA MET A 1 9.73 -10.36 -22.42
C MET A 1 8.46 -10.19 -21.60
N ILE A 2 8.17 -8.95 -21.16
CA ILE A 2 6.92 -8.61 -20.44
C ILE A 2 5.96 -7.99 -21.45
N THR A 3 4.72 -8.45 -21.48
CA THR A 3 3.66 -7.91 -22.35
C THR A 3 2.44 -7.53 -21.51
N ILE A 4 1.86 -6.38 -21.82
CA ILE A 4 0.70 -5.82 -21.13
C ILE A 4 -0.50 -5.83 -22.08
N LYS A 5 -1.58 -6.48 -21.66
CA LYS A 5 -2.86 -6.47 -22.37
C LYS A 5 -3.90 -5.74 -21.52
N ARG A 6 -4.35 -4.58 -22.00
CA ARG A 6 -5.48 -3.89 -21.35
C ARG A 6 -6.76 -4.69 -21.55
N LEU A 7 -7.57 -4.72 -20.51
CA LEU A 7 -8.91 -5.32 -20.50
C LEU A 7 -9.95 -4.21 -20.34
N ASP A 8 -11.22 -4.56 -20.58
CA ASP A 8 -12.32 -3.63 -20.33
C ASP A 8 -12.36 -3.21 -18.88
N SER A 9 -12.62 -1.94 -18.63
CA SER A 9 -12.80 -1.41 -17.27
C SER A 9 -13.97 -2.11 -16.58
N LEU A 10 -13.90 -2.27 -15.25
CA LEU A 10 -14.99 -2.85 -14.46
C LEU A 10 -16.18 -1.90 -14.31
N LEU A 11 -15.94 -0.60 -14.41
CA LEU A 11 -17.00 0.41 -14.41
C LEU A 11 -16.93 1.26 -15.67
N PRO A 12 -18.08 1.74 -16.17
CA PRO A 12 -18.15 2.60 -17.35
C PRO A 12 -17.43 3.94 -17.12
N ASP A 13 -17.01 4.59 -18.21
CA ASP A 13 -16.29 5.86 -18.20
C ASP A 13 -17.01 7.02 -17.49
N GLU A 14 -18.33 6.94 -17.37
CA GLU A 14 -19.16 7.93 -16.66
C GLU A 14 -18.86 7.99 -15.14
N ALA A 15 -18.18 6.98 -14.60
CA ALA A 15 -17.84 6.89 -13.18
C ALA A 15 -16.57 7.66 -12.77
N LYS A 16 -16.01 8.53 -13.64
CA LYS A 16 -14.75 9.27 -13.39
C LYS A 16 -14.95 10.56 -12.57
N SER A 17 -15.82 10.53 -11.56
CA SER A 17 -16.07 11.66 -10.67
C SER A 17 -14.86 12.12 -9.84
N HIS A 18 -13.81 11.32 -9.83
CA HIS A 18 -12.54 11.66 -9.19
C HIS A 18 -11.60 12.50 -10.07
N HIS A 19 -11.86 12.65 -11.37
CA HIS A 19 -11.06 13.45 -12.27
C HIS A 19 -11.34 14.95 -12.11
N ILE A 20 -10.27 15.74 -12.12
CA ILE A 20 -10.32 17.21 -12.23
C ILE A 20 -9.79 17.58 -13.62
N GLY A 21 -10.69 18.06 -14.48
CA GLY A 21 -10.37 18.37 -15.88
C GLY A 21 -10.48 17.17 -16.83
N ASN A 22 -10.41 17.42 -18.14
CA ASN A 22 -10.39 16.40 -19.20
C ASN A 22 -9.47 16.87 -20.35
N PRO A 23 -8.27 16.27 -20.53
CA PRO A 23 -7.70 15.19 -19.72
C PRO A 23 -7.47 15.60 -18.25
N PRO A 24 -7.39 14.66 -17.31
CA PRO A 24 -7.28 15.01 -15.91
C PRO A 24 -5.94 15.70 -15.60
N THR A 25 -6.02 16.88 -14.97
CA THR A 25 -4.88 17.63 -14.45
C THR A 25 -4.68 17.42 -12.96
N GLY A 26 -5.60 16.70 -12.32
CA GLY A 26 -5.58 16.34 -10.91
C GLY A 26 -6.73 15.42 -10.56
N PHE A 27 -6.79 15.03 -9.29
CA PHE A 27 -7.75 14.05 -8.80
C PHE A 27 -8.36 14.49 -7.46
N SER A 28 -9.51 13.93 -7.13
CA SER A 28 -10.21 14.18 -5.85
C SER A 28 -10.87 12.92 -5.32
N ASN A 29 -11.12 12.88 -4.01
CA ASN A 29 -11.94 11.83 -3.42
C ASN A 29 -13.42 12.22 -3.55
N PRO A 30 -14.24 11.47 -4.32
CA PRO A 30 -15.61 11.90 -4.65
C PRO A 30 -16.65 11.55 -3.59
N TRP A 31 -16.23 10.96 -2.46
CA TRP A 31 -17.14 10.37 -1.49
C TRP A 31 -17.46 11.28 -0.31
N PRO A 32 -18.66 11.18 0.29
CA PRO A 32 -19.04 11.90 1.51
C PRO A 32 -18.16 11.59 2.73
N SER A 33 -17.47 10.44 2.72
CA SER A 33 -16.50 10.04 3.74
C SER A 33 -15.22 10.87 3.71
N PHE A 34 -14.96 11.63 2.63
CA PHE A 34 -13.85 12.54 2.52
C PHE A 34 -14.34 13.97 2.64
N THR A 35 -14.13 14.58 3.80
CA THR A 35 -14.53 15.97 3.99
C THR A 35 -13.45 16.90 3.48
N THR A 36 -13.78 17.78 2.53
CA THR A 36 -12.89 18.79 1.94
C THR A 36 -12.56 19.93 2.92
N ARG A 37 -12.28 19.62 4.19
CA ARG A 37 -11.69 20.64 5.08
C ARG A 37 -10.31 20.96 4.53
N PRO A 38 -10.05 22.22 4.13
CA PRO A 38 -8.74 22.57 3.63
C PRO A 38 -7.72 22.26 4.72
N ARG A 39 -6.84 21.30 4.48
CA ARG A 39 -5.61 21.11 5.26
C ARG A 39 -4.70 22.28 4.90
N SER A 40 -5.07 23.47 5.39
CA SER A 40 -4.26 24.66 5.18
C SER A 40 -2.91 24.45 5.86
N ALA A 41 -1.87 25.10 5.35
CA ALA A 41 -0.59 25.18 6.04
C ALA A 41 -0.78 25.59 7.50
N LEU A 42 -1.79 26.43 7.78
CA LEU A 42 -2.17 26.84 9.14
C LEU A 42 -2.68 25.67 10.00
N THR A 43 -3.46 24.75 9.42
CA THR A 43 -3.93 23.55 10.16
C THR A 43 -2.76 22.61 10.45
N PHE A 44 -1.86 22.40 9.47
CA PHE A 44 -0.63 21.65 9.70
C PHE A 44 0.23 22.28 10.79
N PHE A 45 0.45 23.59 10.73
CA PHE A 45 1.20 24.32 11.77
C PHE A 45 0.54 24.24 13.14
N LYS A 46 -0.80 24.34 13.22
CA LYS A 46 -1.52 24.17 14.49
C LYS A 46 -1.29 22.79 15.08
N VAL A 47 -1.45 21.72 14.30
CA VAL A 47 -1.22 20.34 14.77
C VAL A 47 0.25 20.12 15.14
N ARG A 48 1.19 20.65 14.35
CA ARG A 48 2.64 20.46 14.56
C ARG A 48 3.21 21.28 15.71
N PHE A 49 2.62 22.45 16.03
CA PHE A 49 3.13 23.41 17.00
C PHE A 49 2.10 23.84 18.05
N ALA A 50 1.00 23.08 18.21
CA ALA A 50 0.02 23.34 19.26
C ALA A 50 0.68 23.34 20.65
N ARG A 51 0.24 24.21 21.54
CA ARG A 51 0.81 24.30 22.92
C ARG A 51 0.44 23.07 23.75
N ASP A 52 -0.67 22.47 23.47
CA ASP A 52 -1.26 21.30 24.16
C ASP A 52 -0.99 19.98 23.43
N ARG A 53 -0.10 19.98 22.42
CA ARG A 53 0.28 18.74 21.72
C ARG A 53 0.94 17.77 22.70
N PRO A 54 0.76 16.45 22.51
CA PRO A 54 1.49 15.46 23.27
C PRO A 54 3.01 15.66 23.14
N ALA A 55 3.74 15.30 24.19
CA ALA A 55 5.18 15.21 24.08
C ALA A 55 5.58 14.18 23.04
N PHE A 56 6.75 14.37 22.42
CA PHE A 56 7.34 13.36 21.53
C PHE A 56 7.35 11.99 22.21
N VAL A 57 6.75 10.99 21.57
CA VAL A 57 6.76 9.61 22.05
C VAL A 57 8.02 8.93 21.53
N PRO A 58 9.01 8.59 22.38
CA PRO A 58 10.23 7.94 21.94
C PRO A 58 9.93 6.57 21.30
N VAL A 59 10.73 6.19 20.33
CA VAL A 59 10.75 4.80 19.85
C VAL A 59 11.47 3.97 20.92
N PRO A 60 10.82 2.98 21.55
CA PRO A 60 11.46 2.10 22.50
C PRO A 60 12.55 1.24 21.86
N ASP A 61 13.16 0.33 22.59
CA ASP A 61 14.18 -0.56 22.04
C ASP A 61 13.63 -1.29 20.82
N ARG A 62 14.38 -1.22 19.74
CA ARG A 62 14.00 -1.73 18.42
C ARG A 62 13.77 -3.24 18.41
N THR A 63 14.50 -3.98 19.23
CA THR A 63 14.40 -5.45 19.34
C THR A 63 13.05 -5.92 19.90
N GLU A 64 12.34 -5.05 20.61
CA GLU A 64 11.05 -5.38 21.23
C GLU A 64 9.83 -5.00 20.35
N LEU A 65 10.02 -4.24 19.26
CA LEU A 65 8.93 -3.69 18.48
C LEU A 65 8.42 -4.61 17.38
N VAL A 66 9.30 -4.89 16.44
CA VAL A 66 9.03 -5.77 15.30
C VAL A 66 10.25 -6.64 15.10
N PRO A 67 10.13 -7.94 15.26
CA PRO A 67 11.21 -8.85 14.93
C PRO A 67 11.59 -8.71 13.45
N VAL A 68 12.89 -8.75 13.18
CA VAL A 68 13.41 -8.75 11.81
C VAL A 68 14.07 -10.09 11.55
N ARG A 69 13.57 -10.80 10.55
CA ARG A 69 14.13 -12.06 10.07
C ARG A 69 14.85 -11.82 8.76
N GLN A 70 15.93 -12.53 8.53
CA GLN A 70 16.54 -12.55 7.20
C GLN A 70 15.59 -13.24 6.24
N VAL A 71 15.40 -12.67 5.05
CA VAL A 71 14.53 -13.28 4.03
C VAL A 71 15.16 -14.57 3.52
N ASP A 72 14.39 -15.63 3.47
CA ASP A 72 14.77 -16.87 2.81
C ASP A 72 14.31 -16.86 1.35
N PHE A 73 15.20 -16.42 0.46
CA PHE A 73 14.95 -16.41 -0.98
C PHE A 73 15.01 -17.81 -1.62
N SER A 74 15.51 -18.82 -0.89
CA SER A 74 15.65 -20.20 -1.39
C SER A 74 14.37 -21.03 -1.18
N ASN A 75 13.37 -20.47 -0.50
CA ASN A 75 12.12 -21.18 -0.20
C ASN A 75 11.40 -21.62 -1.50
N THR A 76 11.32 -22.94 -1.71
CA THR A 76 10.70 -23.58 -2.88
C THR A 76 9.29 -24.13 -2.59
N GLU A 77 8.70 -23.84 -1.43
CA GLU A 77 7.34 -24.29 -1.11
C GLU A 77 6.34 -23.84 -2.19
N ALA A 78 5.39 -24.72 -2.47
CA ALA A 78 4.37 -24.48 -3.48
C ALA A 78 3.35 -23.41 -3.02
N GLY A 79 2.77 -22.69 -3.96
CA GLY A 79 1.78 -21.64 -3.73
C GLY A 79 2.37 -20.23 -3.79
N PRO A 80 1.49 -19.21 -3.84
CA PRO A 80 1.92 -17.82 -3.83
C PRO A 80 2.55 -17.46 -2.48
N LYS A 81 3.59 -16.64 -2.53
CA LYS A 81 4.34 -16.18 -1.36
C LYS A 81 4.23 -14.69 -1.21
N VAL A 82 4.14 -14.25 0.02
CA VAL A 82 4.07 -12.83 0.39
C VAL A 82 5.10 -12.57 1.48
N THR A 83 6.14 -11.81 1.16
CA THR A 83 7.22 -11.46 2.09
C THR A 83 7.12 -10.00 2.48
N TRP A 84 7.05 -9.70 3.78
CA TRP A 84 7.00 -8.32 4.25
C TRP A 84 8.41 -7.72 4.35
N ILE A 85 8.68 -6.69 3.53
CA ILE A 85 9.96 -5.98 3.51
C ILE A 85 10.00 -4.84 4.55
N GLY A 86 8.84 -4.54 5.14
CA GLY A 86 8.65 -3.47 6.13
C GLY A 86 7.85 -2.29 5.57
N HIS A 87 7.16 -1.55 6.45
CA HIS A 87 6.22 -0.48 6.09
C HIS A 87 5.09 -0.98 5.19
N ALA A 88 4.93 -0.43 3.99
CA ALA A 88 4.01 -0.91 2.96
C ALA A 88 4.73 -1.75 1.87
N SER A 89 6.01 -2.05 2.04
CA SER A 89 6.80 -2.77 1.03
C SER A 89 6.62 -4.28 1.16
N PHE A 90 6.22 -4.94 0.07
CA PHE A 90 6.06 -6.39 -0.01
C PHE A 90 6.67 -6.96 -1.29
N LEU A 91 7.25 -8.15 -1.18
CA LEU A 91 7.54 -9.02 -2.31
C LEU A 91 6.43 -10.06 -2.43
N LEU A 92 5.68 -10.04 -3.52
CA LEU A 92 4.70 -11.04 -3.87
C LEU A 92 5.29 -11.93 -4.96
N GLN A 93 5.19 -13.24 -4.79
CA GLN A 93 5.63 -14.24 -5.75
C GLN A 93 4.42 -15.13 -6.08
N THR A 94 4.00 -15.16 -7.32
CA THR A 94 2.89 -16.04 -7.72
C THR A 94 3.29 -17.51 -7.66
N SER A 95 2.32 -18.40 -7.67
CA SER A 95 2.55 -19.83 -7.87
C SER A 95 3.39 -20.07 -9.13
N THR A 96 4.25 -21.07 -9.10
CA THR A 96 5.02 -21.50 -10.28
C THR A 96 4.11 -22.30 -11.22
N PRO A 97 3.82 -21.79 -12.43
CA PRO A 97 3.03 -22.54 -13.38
C PRO A 97 3.75 -23.82 -13.88
N PRO A 98 3.02 -24.83 -14.36
CA PRO A 98 3.63 -26.02 -14.95
C PRO A 98 4.62 -25.68 -16.07
N GLY A 99 5.83 -26.22 -15.95
CA GLY A 99 6.90 -26.00 -16.93
C GLY A 99 7.66 -24.69 -16.80
N ALA A 100 7.25 -23.79 -15.89
CA ALA A 100 8.01 -22.59 -15.55
C ALA A 100 9.06 -22.88 -14.46
N CYS A 101 10.13 -22.09 -14.43
CA CYS A 101 11.17 -22.21 -13.39
C CYS A 101 10.80 -21.47 -12.09
N ARG A 102 9.88 -20.52 -12.13
CA ARG A 102 9.39 -19.73 -11.00
C ARG A 102 8.03 -19.10 -11.32
N GLY A 103 7.40 -18.49 -10.35
CA GLY A 103 6.29 -17.56 -10.52
C GLY A 103 6.74 -16.14 -10.87
N ILE A 104 5.77 -15.25 -11.06
CA ILE A 104 5.99 -13.81 -11.28
C ILE A 104 6.34 -13.15 -9.94
N ASN A 105 7.40 -12.34 -9.94
CA ASN A 105 7.85 -11.57 -8.78
C ASN A 105 7.38 -10.12 -8.89
N ILE A 106 6.59 -9.67 -7.92
CA ILE A 106 5.98 -8.34 -7.87
C ILE A 106 6.44 -7.64 -6.60
N LEU A 107 7.03 -6.46 -6.72
CA LEU A 107 7.28 -5.58 -5.58
C LEU A 107 6.17 -4.54 -5.46
N CYS A 108 5.56 -4.48 -4.28
CA CYS A 108 4.58 -3.46 -3.92
C CYS A 108 5.28 -2.36 -3.11
N ASP A 109 5.15 -1.10 -3.55
CA ASP A 109 5.67 0.10 -2.88
C ASP A 109 7.08 -0.10 -2.28
N PRO A 110 8.11 -0.47 -3.08
CA PRO A 110 9.42 -0.81 -2.55
C PRO A 110 10.17 0.43 -2.05
N VAL A 111 10.51 0.43 -0.76
CA VAL A 111 11.25 1.50 -0.09
C VAL A 111 12.37 0.91 0.76
N PHE A 112 13.61 1.18 0.36
CA PHE A 112 14.83 0.79 1.07
C PHE A 112 15.58 1.97 1.69
N ALA A 113 15.15 3.21 1.37
CA ALA A 113 15.75 4.40 1.92
C ALA A 113 15.64 4.47 3.45
N GLU A 114 16.69 5.01 4.08
CA GLU A 114 16.68 5.29 5.52
C GLU A 114 15.70 6.41 5.88
N ARG A 115 15.48 7.38 4.96
CA ARG A 115 14.53 8.47 5.13
C ARG A 115 13.55 8.54 3.98
N THR A 116 12.29 8.69 4.34
CA THR A 116 11.17 8.85 3.40
C THR A 116 10.85 10.35 3.27
N SER A 117 11.75 11.07 2.63
CA SER A 117 11.64 12.52 2.46
C SER A 117 12.45 13.00 1.27
N PRO A 118 12.19 14.24 0.75
CA PRO A 118 12.93 14.80 -0.38
C PRO A 118 14.41 15.06 -0.07
N VAL A 119 14.82 15.06 1.22
CA VAL A 119 16.19 15.32 1.66
C VAL A 119 16.69 14.24 2.61
N LYS A 120 17.97 13.90 2.51
CA LYS A 120 18.58 12.81 3.32
C LYS A 120 18.85 13.17 4.78
N PHE A 121 18.84 14.45 5.14
CA PHE A 121 19.20 14.91 6.50
C PHE A 121 17.99 15.21 7.39
N ALA A 122 16.77 15.28 6.84
CA ALA A 122 15.56 15.63 7.58
C ALA A 122 14.35 14.79 7.11
N GLY A 123 13.27 14.78 7.89
CA GLY A 123 12.02 14.07 7.59
C GLY A 123 11.93 12.70 8.26
N PRO A 124 10.88 11.95 7.99
CA PRO A 124 10.65 10.64 8.57
C PRO A 124 11.82 9.70 8.37
N LYS A 125 12.14 8.91 9.39
CA LYS A 125 13.30 8.02 9.41
C LYS A 125 12.87 6.60 9.74
N ARG A 126 13.49 5.65 9.06
CA ARG A 126 13.35 4.22 9.37
C ARG A 126 13.99 3.93 10.72
N TYR A 127 13.28 3.24 11.59
CA TYR A 127 13.78 2.77 12.88
C TYR A 127 13.86 1.23 12.95
N THR A 128 13.12 0.50 12.13
CA THR A 128 13.28 -0.94 11.94
C THR A 128 14.05 -1.18 10.63
N PRO A 129 15.17 -1.91 10.62
CA PRO A 129 15.93 -2.14 9.40
C PRO A 129 15.10 -2.96 8.39
N THR A 130 15.49 -2.89 7.12
CA THR A 130 15.01 -3.81 6.09
C THR A 130 15.57 -5.22 6.35
N PRO A 131 14.86 -6.29 5.97
CA PRO A 131 15.25 -7.67 6.26
C PRO A 131 16.40 -8.15 5.36
N CYS A 132 16.71 -7.39 4.34
CA CYS A 132 17.84 -7.59 3.42
C CYS A 132 18.24 -6.24 2.85
N THR A 133 19.41 -6.20 2.23
CA THR A 133 19.82 -5.06 1.40
C THR A 133 19.10 -5.11 0.04
N LEU A 134 19.02 -3.97 -0.63
CA LEU A 134 18.49 -3.90 -1.99
C LEU A 134 19.32 -4.73 -2.98
N GLN A 135 20.64 -4.83 -2.75
CA GLN A 135 21.53 -5.67 -3.54
C GLN A 135 21.21 -7.16 -3.34
N GLU A 136 21.09 -7.63 -2.09
CA GLU A 136 20.74 -9.03 -1.79
C GLU A 136 19.40 -9.41 -2.41
N LEU A 137 18.40 -8.52 -2.35
CA LEU A 137 17.12 -8.75 -3.00
C LEU A 137 17.28 -8.92 -4.51
N THR A 138 17.94 -7.98 -5.19
CA THR A 138 18.08 -8.02 -6.66
C THR A 138 19.06 -9.07 -7.18
N ASP A 139 19.97 -9.55 -6.33
CA ASP A 139 20.86 -10.67 -6.66
C ASP A 139 20.12 -12.03 -6.51
N SER A 140 19.11 -12.08 -5.64
CA SER A 140 18.34 -13.29 -5.35
C SER A 140 17.02 -13.40 -6.12
N VAL A 141 16.42 -12.26 -6.51
CA VAL A 141 15.09 -12.19 -7.12
C VAL A 141 15.14 -11.36 -8.40
N GLU A 142 14.74 -11.98 -9.51
CA GLU A 142 14.43 -11.25 -10.74
C GLU A 142 13.03 -10.62 -10.58
N VAL A 143 12.97 -9.30 -10.41
CA VAL A 143 11.72 -8.56 -10.24
C VAL A 143 11.07 -8.33 -11.61
N ASP A 144 9.89 -8.87 -11.82
CA ASP A 144 9.16 -8.68 -13.07
C ASP A 144 8.32 -7.40 -13.06
N LEU A 145 7.66 -7.13 -11.93
CA LEU A 145 6.73 -6.01 -11.80
C LEU A 145 7.01 -5.20 -10.54
N ILE A 146 6.79 -3.90 -10.65
CA ILE A 146 6.66 -3.01 -9.50
C ILE A 146 5.29 -2.33 -9.58
N VAL A 147 4.47 -2.48 -8.54
CA VAL A 147 3.20 -1.75 -8.39
C VAL A 147 3.40 -0.63 -7.37
N ILE A 148 2.98 0.58 -7.75
CA ILE A 148 3.12 1.79 -6.92
C ILE A 148 1.72 2.32 -6.63
N SER A 149 1.33 2.31 -5.35
CA SER A 149 0.01 2.78 -4.94
C SER A 149 -0.15 4.29 -5.11
N HIS A 150 0.87 5.06 -4.75
CA HIS A 150 0.91 6.51 -4.90
C HIS A 150 2.35 7.03 -4.73
N ASN A 151 2.54 8.32 -4.96
CA ASN A 151 3.89 8.90 -5.09
C ASN A 151 4.50 9.46 -3.81
N HIS A 152 3.94 9.23 -2.60
CA HIS A 152 4.58 9.65 -1.37
C HIS A 152 5.95 8.99 -1.19
N TYR A 153 6.84 9.64 -0.46
CA TYR A 153 8.24 9.19 -0.31
C TYR A 153 8.41 7.87 0.42
N ASP A 154 7.44 7.47 1.21
CA ASP A 154 7.39 6.20 1.95
C ASP A 154 6.72 5.06 1.18
N HIS A 155 6.31 5.31 -0.08
CA HIS A 155 5.77 4.33 -1.02
C HIS A 155 6.52 4.31 -2.35
N ALA A 156 7.08 5.44 -2.76
CA ALA A 156 7.76 5.62 -4.04
C ALA A 156 9.17 6.19 -3.84
N ASP A 157 10.10 5.31 -3.45
CA ASP A 157 11.50 5.65 -3.23
C ASP A 157 12.28 5.71 -4.54
N ALA A 158 12.63 6.92 -4.96
CA ALA A 158 13.30 7.18 -6.22
C ALA A 158 14.64 6.44 -6.38
N GLU A 159 15.41 6.30 -5.30
CA GLU A 159 16.71 5.61 -5.34
C GLU A 159 16.50 4.10 -5.51
N THR A 160 15.57 3.51 -4.77
CA THR A 160 15.19 2.10 -4.89
C THR A 160 14.70 1.76 -6.29
N LEU A 161 13.74 2.53 -6.83
CA LEU A 161 13.16 2.29 -8.15
C LEU A 161 14.21 2.38 -9.27
N ARG A 162 15.05 3.43 -9.22
CA ARG A 162 16.13 3.61 -10.18
C ARG A 162 17.16 2.48 -10.10
N TYR A 163 17.52 2.04 -8.89
CA TYR A 163 18.47 0.96 -8.68
C TYR A 163 17.95 -0.35 -9.28
N ILE A 164 16.70 -0.76 -8.96
CA ILE A 164 16.11 -1.99 -9.48
C ILE A 164 16.07 -1.96 -11.01
N TYR A 165 15.57 -0.85 -11.59
CA TYR A 165 15.46 -0.69 -13.04
C TYR A 165 16.81 -0.81 -13.74
N SER A 166 17.85 -0.15 -13.20
CA SER A 166 19.21 -0.21 -13.73
C SER A 166 19.85 -1.58 -13.54
N ARG A 167 19.69 -2.19 -12.35
CA ARG A 167 20.30 -3.49 -12.02
C ARG A 167 19.76 -4.63 -12.85
N GLN A 168 18.52 -4.54 -13.26
CA GLN A 168 17.83 -5.53 -14.11
C GLN A 168 17.77 -5.13 -15.58
N GLU A 169 18.64 -4.21 -16.00
CA GLU A 169 18.81 -3.81 -17.40
C GLU A 169 17.48 -3.38 -18.08
N GLY A 170 16.55 -2.83 -17.30
CA GLY A 170 15.22 -2.42 -17.79
C GLY A 170 14.20 -3.55 -17.96
N ASN A 171 14.53 -4.78 -17.53
CA ASN A 171 13.61 -5.93 -17.62
C ASN A 171 12.58 -5.98 -16.47
N VAL A 172 12.10 -4.83 -16.04
CA VAL A 172 11.07 -4.68 -15.01
C VAL A 172 10.00 -3.71 -15.51
N HIS A 173 8.72 -4.01 -15.23
CA HIS A 173 7.61 -3.17 -15.65
C HIS A 173 6.92 -2.52 -14.45
N PHE A 174 6.56 -1.25 -14.59
CA PHE A 174 5.94 -0.43 -13.54
C PHE A 174 4.45 -0.25 -13.82
N LEU A 175 3.62 -0.50 -12.82
CA LEU A 175 2.19 -0.22 -12.82
C LEU A 175 1.90 0.84 -11.75
N THR A 176 1.18 1.88 -12.13
CA THR A 176 0.90 3.02 -11.23
C THR A 176 -0.41 3.71 -11.61
N GLY A 177 -0.95 4.56 -10.75
CA GLY A 177 -2.07 5.43 -11.05
C GLY A 177 -1.72 6.48 -12.11
N LEU A 178 -2.74 7.08 -12.73
CA LEU A 178 -2.58 8.12 -13.77
C LEU A 178 -1.66 9.26 -13.35
N ASN A 179 -0.97 9.85 -14.30
CA ASN A 179 -0.05 10.99 -14.19
C ASN A 179 1.29 10.72 -13.47
N ASN A 180 1.53 9.53 -12.91
CA ASN A 180 2.80 9.19 -12.24
C ASN A 180 3.94 8.89 -13.23
N ALA A 181 3.65 8.55 -14.50
CA ALA A 181 4.65 8.20 -15.50
C ALA A 181 5.67 9.32 -15.73
N ARG A 182 5.25 10.58 -15.69
CA ARG A 182 6.14 11.74 -15.84
C ARG A 182 7.24 11.77 -14.78
N TRP A 183 6.88 11.43 -13.52
CA TRP A 183 7.85 11.36 -12.43
C TRP A 183 8.78 10.15 -12.61
N LEU A 184 8.24 8.96 -12.89
CA LEU A 184 9.03 7.76 -13.14
C LEU A 184 10.01 7.94 -14.32
N THR A 185 9.56 8.59 -15.40
CA THR A 185 10.42 8.91 -16.53
C THR A 185 11.56 9.83 -16.14
N SER A 186 11.33 10.77 -15.23
CA SER A 186 12.40 11.65 -14.70
C SER A 186 13.48 10.89 -13.93
N LEU A 187 13.19 9.65 -13.47
CA LEU A 187 14.16 8.75 -12.86
C LEU A 187 14.99 7.96 -13.88
N GLY A 188 14.74 8.13 -15.17
CA GLY A 188 15.40 7.37 -16.25
C GLY A 188 14.70 6.06 -16.62
N ILE A 189 13.49 5.81 -16.12
CA ILE A 189 12.66 4.66 -16.50
C ILE A 189 12.02 4.99 -17.85
N THR A 190 12.15 4.08 -18.83
CA THR A 190 11.60 4.32 -20.16
C THR A 190 10.06 4.29 -20.14
N PRO A 191 9.36 5.13 -20.93
CA PRO A 191 7.90 5.12 -21.00
C PRO A 191 7.31 3.73 -21.36
N ALA A 192 8.04 2.95 -22.17
CA ALA A 192 7.62 1.59 -22.54
C ALA A 192 7.58 0.61 -21.35
N ALA A 193 8.31 0.88 -20.28
CA ALA A 193 8.32 0.10 -19.05
C ALA A 193 7.28 0.59 -18.01
N ILE A 194 6.39 1.53 -18.38
CA ILE A 194 5.41 2.11 -17.47
C ILE A 194 4.01 1.93 -18.03
N THR A 195 3.10 1.45 -17.21
CA THR A 195 1.66 1.44 -17.51
C THR A 195 0.93 2.20 -16.41
N GLU A 196 0.26 3.27 -16.80
CA GLU A 196 -0.65 4.00 -15.93
C GLU A 196 -2.06 3.43 -16.05
N LEU A 197 -2.73 3.30 -14.91
CA LEU A 197 -4.10 2.82 -14.80
C LEU A 197 -4.97 3.85 -14.08
N ASP A 198 -6.18 4.00 -14.55
CA ASP A 198 -7.25 4.68 -13.82
C ASP A 198 -7.93 3.72 -12.84
N TRP A 199 -8.70 4.24 -11.90
CA TRP A 199 -9.53 3.39 -11.05
C TRP A 199 -10.44 2.49 -11.90
N TRP A 200 -10.51 1.22 -11.52
CA TRP A 200 -11.27 0.16 -12.19
C TRP A 200 -10.69 -0.32 -13.53
N GLU A 201 -9.63 0.31 -14.03
CA GLU A 201 -8.89 -0.25 -15.16
C GLU A 201 -8.08 -1.46 -14.74
N ARG A 202 -7.91 -2.38 -15.66
CA ARG A 202 -7.21 -3.64 -15.41
C ARG A 202 -6.39 -4.09 -16.61
N VAL A 203 -5.34 -4.84 -16.29
CA VAL A 203 -4.44 -5.40 -17.28
C VAL A 203 -4.13 -6.86 -16.97
N ASP A 204 -3.95 -7.66 -18.00
CA ASP A 204 -3.24 -8.92 -17.90
C ASP A 204 -1.77 -8.65 -18.25
N VAL A 205 -0.89 -9.01 -17.32
CA VAL A 205 0.55 -8.95 -17.48
C VAL A 205 1.04 -10.37 -17.74
N ASN A 206 1.67 -10.58 -18.89
CA ASN A 206 2.29 -11.85 -19.22
C ASN A 206 3.81 -11.70 -19.20
N VAL A 207 4.47 -12.54 -18.43
CA VAL A 207 5.94 -12.70 -18.41
C VAL A 207 6.28 -13.98 -19.14
N GLU A 208 6.95 -13.84 -20.28
CA GLU A 208 7.25 -14.95 -21.17
C GLU A 208 7.92 -16.11 -20.44
N ARG A 209 7.40 -17.31 -20.57
CA ARG A 209 7.86 -18.57 -19.95
C ARG A 209 7.72 -18.63 -18.42
N ILE A 210 7.15 -17.60 -17.81
CA ILE A 210 6.98 -17.51 -16.35
C ILE A 210 5.50 -17.63 -15.97
N GLY A 211 4.61 -16.88 -16.65
CA GLY A 211 3.18 -16.94 -16.35
C GLY A 211 2.46 -15.63 -16.60
N SER A 212 1.24 -15.54 -16.09
CA SER A 212 0.39 -14.36 -16.24
C SER A 212 -0.26 -13.99 -14.91
N VAL A 213 -0.41 -12.68 -14.70
CA VAL A 213 -1.10 -12.11 -13.55
C VAL A 213 -2.05 -11.01 -14.02
N ARG A 214 -3.25 -10.94 -13.45
CA ARG A 214 -4.18 -9.84 -13.66
C ARG A 214 -4.03 -8.83 -12.55
N ILE A 215 -3.89 -7.56 -12.92
CA ILE A 215 -3.80 -6.45 -11.99
C ILE A 215 -4.92 -5.47 -12.30
N THR A 216 -5.75 -5.20 -11.29
CA THR A 216 -6.82 -4.20 -11.33
C THR A 216 -6.44 -3.06 -10.42
N CYS A 217 -6.40 -1.84 -10.96
CA CYS A 217 -6.29 -0.62 -10.20
C CYS A 217 -7.63 -0.34 -9.52
N THR A 218 -7.64 -0.27 -8.20
CA THR A 218 -8.87 -0.05 -7.41
C THR A 218 -8.78 1.27 -6.64
N PRO A 219 -9.93 1.92 -6.38
CA PRO A 219 -9.94 3.16 -5.61
C PRO A 219 -9.41 3.00 -4.20
N SER A 220 -8.78 4.06 -3.69
CA SER A 220 -8.50 4.27 -2.27
C SER A 220 -8.79 5.71 -1.89
N GLN A 221 -9.02 5.96 -0.60
CA GLN A 221 -9.30 7.30 -0.07
C GLN A 221 -8.02 7.92 0.46
N HIS A 222 -7.29 8.61 -0.40
CA HIS A 222 -5.97 9.16 -0.05
C HIS A 222 -5.67 10.45 -0.82
N PHE A 223 -4.41 10.75 -1.04
CA PHE A 223 -3.92 11.89 -1.82
C PHE A 223 -2.51 11.61 -2.36
N SER A 224 -2.04 12.46 -3.24
CA SER A 224 -0.67 12.42 -3.77
C SER A 224 0.04 13.75 -3.56
N ALA A 225 1.32 13.72 -3.26
CA ALA A 225 2.20 14.89 -3.25
C ALA A 225 3.67 14.48 -3.10
N ARG A 226 4.56 15.08 -3.87
CA ARG A 226 6.03 15.02 -3.67
C ARG A 226 6.61 16.40 -3.37
N SER A 227 5.84 17.46 -3.57
CA SER A 227 6.21 18.85 -3.33
C SER A 227 5.03 19.64 -2.78
N LEU A 228 5.24 20.91 -2.52
CA LEU A 228 4.16 21.84 -2.12
C LEU A 228 3.24 22.24 -3.29
N PHE A 229 3.61 21.89 -4.54
CA PHE A 229 2.95 22.40 -5.74
C PHE A 229 2.27 21.33 -6.60
N ASP A 230 2.41 20.03 -6.25
CA ASP A 230 1.89 18.91 -7.03
C ASP A 230 0.79 18.11 -6.30
N HIS A 231 0.23 18.69 -5.25
CA HIS A 231 -0.84 18.04 -4.46
C HIS A 231 -1.99 17.60 -5.36
N ASN A 232 -2.32 16.29 -5.29
CA ASN A 232 -3.40 15.65 -6.05
C ASN A 232 -3.27 15.74 -7.59
N GLN A 233 -2.08 16.00 -8.14
CA GLN A 233 -1.88 15.95 -9.58
C GLN A 233 -1.71 14.56 -10.15
N ASP A 234 -1.33 13.60 -9.31
CA ASP A 234 -1.12 12.19 -9.66
C ASP A 234 -2.15 11.33 -8.93
N LEU A 235 -2.64 10.28 -9.58
CA LEU A 235 -3.67 9.41 -8.99
C LEU A 235 -3.05 8.43 -7.99
N TRP A 236 -3.69 8.28 -6.84
CA TRP A 236 -3.45 7.24 -5.84
C TRP A 236 -4.43 6.08 -6.03
N CYS A 237 -4.04 4.87 -5.63
CA CYS A 237 -4.86 3.68 -5.82
C CYS A 237 -4.45 2.53 -4.88
N SER A 238 -5.29 1.53 -4.82
CA SER A 238 -5.00 0.19 -4.32
C SER A 238 -4.97 -0.80 -5.49
N TYR A 239 -4.57 -2.04 -5.25
CA TYR A 239 -4.49 -3.06 -6.30
C TYR A 239 -5.14 -4.38 -5.88
N ALA A 240 -5.93 -4.95 -6.80
CA ALA A 240 -6.29 -6.35 -6.77
C ALA A 240 -5.36 -7.12 -7.73
N ILE A 241 -4.64 -8.10 -7.21
CA ILE A 241 -3.65 -8.90 -7.91
C ILE A 241 -4.15 -10.34 -7.93
N GLU A 242 -4.39 -10.88 -9.13
CA GLU A 242 -4.99 -12.21 -9.34
C GLU A 242 -4.12 -13.07 -10.24
N GLU A 243 -3.82 -14.28 -9.82
CA GLU A 243 -3.17 -15.29 -10.69
C GLU A 243 -4.09 -15.66 -11.84
N VAL A 244 -3.54 -15.82 -13.06
CA VAL A 244 -4.33 -16.12 -14.26
C VAL A 244 -4.04 -17.51 -14.82
N SER A 245 -2.82 -18.01 -14.68
CA SER A 245 -2.33 -19.21 -15.37
C SER A 245 -1.82 -20.25 -14.39
N VAL A 246 -2.70 -20.80 -13.55
CA VAL A 246 -2.32 -21.83 -12.57
C VAL A 246 -3.24 -23.04 -12.67
N ASP A 247 -2.67 -24.23 -12.46
CA ASP A 247 -3.47 -25.42 -12.22
C ASP A 247 -4.09 -25.32 -10.82
N GLY A 248 -5.41 -25.24 -10.77
CA GLY A 248 -6.16 -25.11 -9.52
C GLY A 248 -6.92 -23.79 -9.40
N LYS A 249 -7.20 -23.36 -8.17
CA LYS A 249 -7.91 -22.11 -7.92
C LYS A 249 -6.91 -20.94 -7.84
N PRO A 250 -7.00 -19.96 -8.76
CA PRO A 250 -6.14 -18.78 -8.71
C PRO A 250 -6.33 -18.05 -7.39
N LYS A 251 -5.23 -17.57 -6.81
CA LYS A 251 -5.24 -16.78 -5.59
C LYS A 251 -5.36 -15.30 -5.93
N LYS A 252 -6.04 -14.58 -5.04
CA LYS A 252 -6.25 -13.14 -5.16
C LYS A 252 -5.70 -12.44 -3.94
N ILE A 253 -4.85 -11.43 -4.17
CA ILE A 253 -4.26 -10.60 -3.13
C ILE A 253 -4.76 -9.16 -3.33
N TYR A 254 -5.19 -8.53 -2.24
CA TYR A 254 -5.51 -7.11 -2.21
C TYR A 254 -4.39 -6.34 -1.52
N PHE A 255 -3.79 -5.39 -2.22
CA PHE A 255 -2.80 -4.46 -1.69
C PHE A 255 -3.43 -3.08 -1.56
N ALA A 256 -3.69 -2.64 -0.35
CA ALA A 256 -4.41 -1.40 -0.10
C ALA A 256 -3.58 -0.13 -0.38
N GLY A 257 -2.24 -0.19 -0.28
CA GLY A 257 -1.45 1.03 -0.16
C GLY A 257 -1.91 1.84 1.05
N ASP A 258 -1.85 3.16 0.95
CA ASP A 258 -2.43 4.05 1.95
C ASP A 258 -3.87 4.40 1.63
N THR A 259 -4.69 4.40 2.67
CA THR A 259 -6.09 4.80 2.55
C THR A 259 -6.68 5.26 3.87
N GLY A 260 -7.62 6.19 3.81
CA GLY A 260 -8.64 6.40 4.84
C GLY A 260 -9.87 5.55 4.57
N TYR A 261 -10.79 5.55 5.51
CA TYR A 261 -12.08 4.88 5.41
C TYR A 261 -13.24 5.82 5.72
N ARG A 262 -13.03 6.71 6.67
CA ARG A 262 -13.95 7.77 7.10
C ARG A 262 -13.20 9.02 7.50
N SER A 263 -13.88 10.16 7.58
CA SER A 263 -13.31 11.40 8.11
C SER A 263 -13.87 11.68 9.50
N VAL A 264 -13.03 11.64 10.52
CA VAL A 264 -13.38 11.95 11.90
C VAL A 264 -13.27 13.48 12.09
N PRO A 265 -14.38 14.20 12.39
CA PRO A 265 -14.39 15.66 12.38
C PRO A 265 -13.82 16.31 13.66
N GLN A 266 -13.72 15.57 14.76
CA GLN A 266 -13.33 16.09 16.06
C GLN A 266 -12.37 15.12 16.77
N PRO A 267 -11.45 15.63 17.60
CA PRO A 267 -10.64 14.78 18.45
C PRO A 267 -11.51 14.10 19.53
N HIS A 268 -11.11 12.93 19.97
CA HIS A 268 -11.73 12.19 21.09
C HIS A 268 -13.20 11.79 20.89
N MET A 269 -13.65 11.59 19.66
CA MET A 269 -14.93 10.92 19.40
C MET A 269 -14.91 9.49 19.94
N SER A 270 -16.04 9.04 20.49
CA SER A 270 -16.20 7.65 20.86
C SER A 270 -16.26 6.74 19.61
N ARG A 271 -16.08 5.46 19.81
CA ARG A 271 -16.17 4.50 18.70
C ARG A 271 -17.54 4.50 18.05
N GLU A 272 -18.61 4.55 18.85
CA GLU A 272 -19.99 4.60 18.37
C GLU A 272 -20.24 5.83 17.52
N GLU A 273 -19.67 6.97 17.91
CA GLU A 273 -19.76 8.21 17.13
C GLU A 273 -18.96 8.11 15.83
N GLU A 274 -17.74 7.53 15.84
CA GLU A 274 -16.97 7.28 14.61
C GLU A 274 -17.70 6.30 13.69
N ASP A 275 -18.32 5.24 14.22
CA ASP A 275 -19.03 4.22 13.45
C ASP A 275 -20.31 4.73 12.77
N ALA A 276 -20.88 5.83 13.27
CA ALA A 276 -22.02 6.51 12.65
C ALA A 276 -21.62 7.44 11.48
N LEU A 277 -20.32 7.68 11.24
CA LEU A 277 -19.87 8.55 10.17
C LEU A 277 -19.95 7.87 8.79
N PRO A 278 -20.11 8.66 7.70
CA PRO A 278 -20.02 8.13 6.35
C PRO A 278 -18.71 7.41 6.10
N VAL A 279 -18.78 6.27 5.42
CA VAL A 279 -17.60 5.47 5.05
C VAL A 279 -17.37 5.48 3.55
N CYS A 280 -16.14 5.20 3.13
CA CYS A 280 -15.77 5.09 1.73
C CYS A 280 -16.47 3.88 1.10
N PRO A 281 -17.34 4.06 0.10
CA PRO A 281 -18.11 2.96 -0.49
C PRO A 281 -17.26 2.08 -1.42
N ALA A 282 -16.08 2.54 -1.82
CA ALA A 282 -15.23 1.84 -2.79
C ALA A 282 -14.84 0.44 -2.32
N PHE A 283 -14.57 0.24 -1.04
CA PHE A 283 -14.17 -1.07 -0.51
C PHE A 283 -15.28 -2.12 -0.64
N LYS A 284 -16.52 -1.72 -0.41
CA LYS A 284 -17.68 -2.59 -0.63
C LYS A 284 -17.83 -2.94 -2.12
N GLN A 285 -17.64 -1.97 -3.01
CA GLN A 285 -17.63 -2.20 -4.46
C GLN A 285 -16.50 -3.15 -4.87
N VAL A 286 -15.29 -2.99 -4.32
CA VAL A 286 -14.18 -3.93 -4.52
C VAL A 286 -14.57 -5.34 -4.11
N GLY A 287 -15.19 -5.52 -2.96
CA GLY A 287 -15.66 -6.83 -2.48
C GLY A 287 -16.77 -7.43 -3.33
N GLU A 288 -17.64 -6.61 -3.91
CA GLU A 288 -18.72 -7.05 -4.80
C GLU A 288 -18.21 -7.45 -6.19
N LEU A 289 -17.27 -6.70 -6.75
CA LEU A 289 -16.79 -6.88 -8.12
C LEU A 289 -15.61 -7.85 -8.23
N LEU A 290 -14.74 -7.89 -7.23
CA LEU A 290 -13.46 -8.62 -7.27
C LEU A 290 -13.30 -9.66 -6.17
N GLY A 291 -14.00 -9.54 -5.06
CA GLY A 291 -13.89 -10.45 -3.93
C GLY A 291 -14.48 -11.86 -4.19
N PRO A 292 -14.24 -12.83 -3.35
CA PRO A 292 -13.39 -12.73 -2.15
C PRO A 292 -11.90 -12.74 -2.47
N PHE A 293 -11.09 -12.14 -1.58
CA PHE A 293 -9.64 -12.19 -1.63
C PHE A 293 -9.10 -13.26 -0.69
N ASP A 294 -8.02 -13.94 -1.09
CA ASP A 294 -7.35 -14.92 -0.23
C ASP A 294 -6.50 -14.23 0.83
N LEU A 295 -5.92 -13.07 0.48
CA LEU A 295 -5.15 -12.22 1.38
C LEU A 295 -5.39 -10.75 1.09
N ALA A 296 -5.44 -9.92 2.14
CA ALA A 296 -5.34 -8.46 2.02
C ALA A 296 -4.19 -7.92 2.89
N LEU A 297 -3.50 -6.91 2.37
CA LEU A 297 -2.45 -6.16 3.03
C LEU A 297 -3.03 -4.78 3.36
N LEU A 298 -3.33 -4.52 4.64
CA LEU A 298 -4.12 -3.37 5.08
C LEU A 298 -3.32 -2.47 6.03
N PRO A 299 -3.33 -1.13 5.83
CA PRO A 299 -2.64 -0.20 6.71
C PRO A 299 -3.34 -0.13 8.08
N ILE A 300 -2.55 -0.10 9.18
CA ILE A 300 -3.07 -0.08 10.54
C ILE A 300 -2.43 1.00 11.44
N GLY A 301 -1.47 1.75 10.92
CA GLY A 301 -0.69 2.72 11.69
C GLY A 301 -0.57 4.08 11.03
N LEU A 302 0.11 5.01 11.72
CA LEU A 302 0.28 6.41 11.31
C LEU A 302 -1.05 7.15 11.16
N CYS A 303 -2.04 6.80 11.98
CA CYS A 303 -3.43 7.26 11.87
C CYS A 303 -3.82 8.33 12.92
N SER A 304 -2.87 8.79 13.72
CA SER A 304 -3.12 9.77 14.79
C SER A 304 -2.45 11.13 14.51
N PRO A 305 -3.07 12.26 14.89
CA PRO A 305 -4.40 12.36 15.54
C PRO A 305 -5.53 12.09 14.55
N ARG A 306 -6.61 11.46 15.02
CA ARG A 306 -7.70 10.98 14.16
C ARG A 306 -8.41 12.08 13.37
N ASP A 307 -8.68 13.22 14.00
CA ASP A 307 -9.34 14.37 13.36
C ASP A 307 -8.51 15.01 12.24
N PHE A 308 -7.22 14.70 12.16
CA PHE A 308 -6.33 15.15 11.10
C PHE A 308 -5.99 14.04 10.12
N MET A 309 -5.78 12.80 10.58
CA MET A 309 -5.25 11.70 9.76
C MET A 309 -6.33 10.80 9.16
N SER A 310 -7.49 10.63 9.82
CA SER A 310 -8.49 9.61 9.52
C SER A 310 -8.99 9.57 8.08
N GLN A 311 -9.10 10.73 7.42
CA GLN A 311 -9.59 10.77 6.04
C GLN A 311 -8.59 10.20 5.02
N VAL A 312 -7.33 9.95 5.41
CA VAL A 312 -6.28 9.43 4.51
C VAL A 312 -5.51 8.25 5.10
N HIS A 313 -5.69 7.96 6.40
CA HIS A 313 -5.10 6.81 7.07
C HIS A 313 -6.13 6.13 7.97
N THR A 314 -6.31 4.84 7.76
CA THR A 314 -7.16 4.01 8.61
C THR A 314 -6.50 3.73 9.96
N ASN A 315 -7.31 3.59 10.99
CA ASN A 315 -6.91 2.89 12.20
C ASN A 315 -7.23 1.39 12.08
N ALA A 316 -6.90 0.62 13.10
CA ALA A 316 -7.14 -0.82 13.13
C ALA A 316 -8.61 -1.20 12.90
N TRP A 317 -9.55 -0.48 13.48
CA TRP A 317 -10.99 -0.77 13.35
C TRP A 317 -11.53 -0.45 11.96
N ASP A 318 -11.07 0.64 11.35
CA ASP A 318 -11.38 0.96 9.96
C ASP A 318 -10.86 -0.15 9.04
N SER A 319 -9.65 -0.65 9.28
CA SER A 319 -9.05 -1.71 8.46
C SER A 319 -9.74 -3.06 8.64
N VAL A 320 -10.29 -3.37 9.83
CA VAL A 320 -11.18 -4.54 10.01
C VAL A 320 -12.47 -4.38 9.18
N ARG A 321 -13.05 -3.16 9.11
CA ARG A 321 -14.20 -2.92 8.24
C ARG A 321 -13.83 -3.10 6.76
N ILE A 322 -12.65 -2.63 6.35
CA ILE A 322 -12.16 -2.87 4.97
C ILE A 322 -12.01 -4.37 4.71
N HIS A 323 -11.42 -5.14 5.63
CA HIS A 323 -11.34 -6.60 5.53
C HIS A 323 -12.70 -7.24 5.23
N GLN A 324 -13.73 -6.82 5.96
CA GLN A 324 -15.10 -7.32 5.78
C GLN A 324 -15.71 -6.85 4.44
N ASP A 325 -15.58 -5.58 4.11
CA ASP A 325 -16.13 -4.97 2.90
C ASP A 325 -15.58 -5.61 1.62
N ILE A 326 -14.25 -5.82 1.55
CA ILE A 326 -13.60 -6.47 0.39
C ILE A 326 -13.75 -7.99 0.40
N LYS A 327 -14.37 -8.56 1.42
CA LYS A 327 -14.56 -10.01 1.62
C LYS A 327 -13.22 -10.76 1.65
N SER A 328 -12.23 -10.25 2.37
CA SER A 328 -10.96 -10.94 2.51
C SER A 328 -11.09 -12.14 3.44
N LYS A 329 -10.44 -13.25 3.10
CA LYS A 329 -10.36 -14.44 3.97
C LYS A 329 -9.33 -14.25 5.08
N LYS A 330 -8.21 -13.59 4.74
CA LYS A 330 -7.13 -13.26 5.66
C LYS A 330 -6.64 -11.86 5.40
N SER A 331 -6.30 -11.11 6.45
CA SER A 331 -5.64 -9.81 6.31
C SER A 331 -4.43 -9.67 7.22
N ILE A 332 -3.38 -9.08 6.68
CA ILE A 332 -2.15 -8.75 7.40
C ILE A 332 -2.07 -7.23 7.56
N GLY A 333 -1.81 -6.80 8.79
CA GLY A 333 -1.61 -5.40 9.10
C GLY A 333 -0.24 -4.89 8.63
N MET A 334 -0.22 -3.81 7.88
CA MET A 334 0.98 -3.13 7.38
C MET A 334 0.98 -1.64 7.74
N HIS A 335 1.96 -0.89 7.23
CA HIS A 335 2.12 0.56 7.44
C HIS A 335 2.30 0.94 8.92
N TRP A 336 3.03 0.12 9.64
CA TRP A 336 3.43 0.30 11.03
C TRP A 336 4.83 -0.28 11.26
N GLY A 337 5.44 -0.01 12.40
CA GLY A 337 6.64 -0.74 12.83
C GLY A 337 7.93 -0.42 12.08
N ALA A 338 7.94 0.42 11.04
CA ALA A 338 9.12 0.60 10.19
C ALA A 338 9.64 2.04 10.12
N VAL A 339 8.79 3.00 9.85
CA VAL A 339 9.18 4.41 9.64
C VAL A 339 8.48 5.31 10.64
N ARG A 340 9.16 6.34 11.12
CA ARG A 340 8.62 7.31 12.05
C ARG A 340 9.11 8.71 11.76
N GLY A 341 8.20 9.66 11.88
CA GLY A 341 8.46 11.08 11.70
C GLY A 341 7.18 11.85 11.43
N GLY A 342 7.31 13.13 11.12
CA GLY A 342 6.16 13.99 10.86
C GLY A 342 5.28 14.19 12.09
N ILE A 343 3.97 14.21 11.87
CA ILE A 343 2.97 14.47 12.92
C ILE A 343 2.80 13.25 13.83
N SER A 344 2.70 12.05 13.27
CA SER A 344 2.37 10.82 14.00
C SER A 344 3.34 10.52 15.15
N GLN A 345 4.59 10.93 15.05
CA GLN A 345 5.59 10.69 16.10
C GLN A 345 5.24 11.31 17.48
N GLU A 346 4.34 12.28 17.50
CA GLU A 346 3.93 13.00 18.72
C GLU A 346 2.60 12.49 19.26
N TYR A 347 1.81 11.80 18.44
CA TYR A 347 0.44 11.38 18.75
C TYR A 347 0.25 9.88 18.84
N GLU A 348 1.18 9.09 18.32
CA GLU A 348 1.04 7.64 18.25
C GLU A 348 2.26 6.92 18.80
N ASP A 349 2.07 6.06 19.78
CA ASP A 349 3.08 5.10 20.21
C ASP A 349 3.17 4.00 19.16
N VAL A 350 4.36 3.71 18.68
CA VAL A 350 4.62 2.71 17.65
C VAL A 350 4.17 1.29 18.01
N ARG A 351 3.92 1.02 19.30
CA ARG A 351 3.38 -0.25 19.81
C ARG A 351 1.85 -0.32 19.77
N THR A 352 1.19 0.79 19.51
CA THR A 352 -0.28 0.87 19.53
C THR A 352 -0.94 0.16 18.36
N PRO A 353 -0.50 0.34 17.09
CA PRO A 353 -1.18 -0.29 15.94
C PRO A 353 -1.34 -1.81 16.06
N PRO A 354 -0.31 -2.60 16.40
CA PRO A 354 -0.48 -4.06 16.52
C PRO A 354 -1.42 -4.48 17.65
N LYS A 355 -1.45 -3.73 18.76
CA LYS A 355 -2.38 -3.99 19.87
C LYS A 355 -3.82 -3.69 19.47
N HIS A 356 -4.05 -2.55 18.84
CA HIS A 356 -5.37 -2.16 18.35
C HIS A 356 -5.86 -3.12 17.25
N TRP A 357 -4.95 -3.62 16.40
CA TRP A 357 -5.29 -4.58 15.34
C TRP A 357 -5.83 -5.88 15.92
N LYS A 358 -5.19 -6.40 16.97
CA LYS A 358 -5.68 -7.56 17.70
C LYS A 358 -7.02 -7.31 18.38
N MET A 359 -7.15 -6.18 19.08
CA MET A 359 -8.41 -5.80 19.75
C MET A 359 -9.55 -5.67 18.75
N ALA A 360 -9.33 -4.98 17.63
CA ALA A 360 -10.34 -4.80 16.59
C ALA A 360 -10.78 -6.12 15.95
N CYS A 361 -9.83 -7.06 15.76
CA CYS A 361 -10.10 -8.42 15.32
C CYS A 361 -11.05 -9.15 16.30
N GLU A 362 -10.71 -9.17 17.59
CA GLU A 362 -11.47 -9.85 18.63
C GLU A 362 -12.87 -9.22 18.81
N GLU A 363 -12.99 -7.90 18.80
CA GLU A 363 -14.26 -7.17 18.85
C GLU A 363 -15.18 -7.45 17.64
N ALA A 364 -14.59 -7.69 16.47
CA ALA A 364 -15.35 -8.08 15.29
C ALA A 364 -15.74 -9.55 15.24
N GLY A 365 -15.37 -10.35 16.27
CA GLY A 365 -15.61 -11.79 16.32
C GLY A 365 -14.76 -12.60 15.33
N LEU A 366 -13.66 -12.02 14.86
CA LEU A 366 -12.71 -12.67 13.94
C LEU A 366 -11.62 -13.39 14.73
N LYS A 367 -10.95 -14.33 14.09
CA LYS A 367 -9.91 -15.14 14.69
C LYS A 367 -8.53 -14.56 14.44
N TRP A 368 -7.84 -14.19 15.52
CA TRP A 368 -6.45 -13.74 15.44
C TRP A 368 -5.52 -14.84 14.94
N GLY A 369 -4.68 -14.51 13.96
CA GLY A 369 -3.76 -15.44 13.30
C GLY A 369 -4.38 -16.20 12.11
N GLU A 370 -5.71 -16.41 12.11
CA GLU A 370 -6.43 -17.03 10.99
C GLU A 370 -6.97 -15.95 10.03
N ASP A 371 -7.97 -15.18 10.47
CA ASP A 371 -8.63 -14.16 9.64
C ASP A 371 -7.82 -12.85 9.59
N ILE A 372 -7.26 -12.47 10.72
CA ILE A 372 -6.50 -11.23 10.92
C ILE A 372 -5.17 -11.55 11.58
N GLY A 373 -4.06 -11.03 11.07
CA GLY A 373 -2.75 -11.30 11.64
C GLY A 373 -1.71 -10.22 11.37
N LEU A 374 -0.51 -10.52 11.81
CA LEU A 374 0.70 -9.73 11.58
C LEU A 374 1.81 -10.65 11.06
N MET A 375 2.82 -10.05 10.52
CA MET A 375 4.07 -10.71 10.11
C MET A 375 5.26 -10.01 10.76
N ASP A 376 6.34 -10.74 10.95
CA ASP A 376 7.65 -10.15 11.23
C ASP A 376 8.25 -9.56 9.92
N VAL A 377 9.07 -8.54 10.02
CA VAL A 377 9.78 -8.02 8.85
C VAL A 377 10.73 -9.11 8.33
N GLY A 378 10.63 -9.45 7.03
CA GLY A 378 11.36 -10.56 6.39
C GLY A 378 10.65 -11.92 6.48
N GLU A 379 9.54 -12.02 7.20
CA GLU A 379 8.72 -13.23 7.20
C GLU A 379 8.02 -13.40 5.86
N THR A 380 7.91 -14.66 5.42
CA THR A 380 7.18 -15.06 4.21
C THR A 380 5.95 -15.87 4.60
N LEU A 381 4.78 -15.40 4.20
CA LEU A 381 3.52 -16.12 4.27
C LEU A 381 3.27 -16.86 2.96
N ILE A 382 2.90 -18.14 3.03
CA ILE A 382 2.53 -18.95 1.87
C ILE A 382 1.02 -19.14 1.88
N LEU A 383 0.39 -18.88 0.72
CA LEU A 383 -1.05 -19.05 0.55
C LEU A 383 -1.34 -20.46 0.06
N GLY A 384 -1.91 -21.28 0.93
CA GLY A 384 -2.30 -22.66 0.66
C GLY A 384 -3.59 -22.81 -0.14
#